data_9e70f75a4a7028a4b404086add0c19d5
#
_entry.id   9e70f75a4a7028a4b404086add0c19d5
#
_cell.length_a   1.000
_cell.length_b   1.000
_cell.length_c   1.000
_cell.angle_alpha   90.00
_cell.angle_beta   90.00
_cell.angle_gamma   90.00
#
_symmetry.space_group_name_H-M   'P 1'
#
loop_
_entity.id
_entity.type
_entity.pdbx_description
1 polymer ?
#
loop_
_entity_poly.entity_id
_entity_poly.type
_entity_poly.pdbx_seq_one_letter_code
_entity_poly.pdbx_strand_id
1 'polypeptide(L)'
;DDRFYKADIKILKLYKGKKISSILVRGKVSNIYESACEIELKVGQKMLVYLDTESNFGMSSCTPKTDLNNENINLERKALEFLIAHKIKKTNVFYFSGDYFNKFKNITTQNNFAVYKIKVDAKSKAESITVIQNFVSNKDEEILFTVKKELVFLKNFMTEIKNEEIILVMFYNPKSEEVISNFIQ
;
A
#
# COMPACT_ATOMS: atom_id res chain seq x y z
N ASP A 1 13.82 26.59 -2.48
CA ASP A 1 13.63 25.75 -3.67
C ASP A 1 12.17 25.95 -4.11
N ASP A 2 11.97 26.69 -5.21
CA ASP A 2 10.65 27.11 -5.74
C ASP A 2 9.75 25.94 -6.19
N ARG A 3 10.21 24.70 -6.01
CA ARG A 3 9.50 23.48 -6.40
C ARG A 3 8.67 22.87 -5.27
N PHE A 4 8.56 23.54 -4.13
CA PHE A 4 7.79 23.06 -3.00
C PHE A 4 6.93 24.17 -2.41
N TYR A 5 5.72 23.81 -2.02
CA TYR A 5 4.86 24.67 -1.23
C TYR A 5 4.36 23.95 0.02
N LYS A 6 4.01 24.73 1.02
CA LYS A 6 3.44 24.20 2.27
C LYS A 6 1.91 24.17 2.14
N ALA A 7 1.32 23.00 2.42
CA ALA A 7 -0.12 22.86 2.48
C ALA A 7 -0.56 22.60 3.93
N ASP A 8 -1.47 23.39 4.44
CA ASP A 8 -2.10 23.16 5.73
C ASP A 8 -3.16 22.06 5.59
N ILE A 9 -3.18 21.12 6.53
CA ILE A 9 -4.02 19.95 6.48
C ILE A 9 -4.83 19.77 7.77
N LYS A 10 -6.00 19.14 7.63
CA LYS A 10 -6.80 18.65 8.75
C LYS A 10 -6.82 17.12 8.72
N ILE A 11 -6.22 16.47 9.70
CA ILE A 11 -6.28 15.02 9.83
C ILE A 11 -7.67 14.62 10.32
N LEU A 12 -8.41 13.88 9.48
CA LEU A 12 -9.72 13.34 9.81
C LEU A 12 -9.61 12.04 10.61
N LYS A 13 -8.67 11.18 10.23
CA LYS A 13 -8.34 9.94 10.93
C LYS A 13 -6.85 9.64 10.78
N LEU A 14 -6.21 9.27 11.88
CA LEU A 14 -4.81 8.86 11.90
C LEU A 14 -4.73 7.36 12.08
N TYR A 15 -4.19 6.66 11.09
CA TYR A 15 -3.99 5.22 11.14
C TYR A 15 -2.62 4.84 11.71
N LYS A 16 -1.61 5.67 11.47
CA LYS A 16 -0.23 5.46 11.95
C LYS A 16 0.53 6.79 12.02
N GLY A 17 1.57 6.85 12.84
CA GLY A 17 2.46 8.01 12.92
C GLY A 17 1.99 9.06 13.94
N LYS A 18 2.31 10.31 13.69
CA LYS A 18 2.00 11.46 14.57
C LYS A 18 1.07 12.46 13.88
N LYS A 19 0.34 13.22 14.67
CA LYS A 19 -0.46 14.34 14.16
C LYS A 19 0.47 15.45 13.67
N ILE A 20 0.19 15.94 12.46
CA ILE A 20 0.83 17.09 11.83
C ILE A 20 -0.24 18.05 11.34
N SER A 21 0.06 19.33 11.24
CA SER A 21 -0.87 20.37 10.75
C SER A 21 -0.60 20.81 9.32
N SER A 22 0.56 20.44 8.78
CA SER A 22 0.95 20.80 7.41
C SER A 22 1.88 19.75 6.82
N ILE A 23 1.95 19.74 5.49
CA ILE A 23 2.84 18.91 4.69
C ILE A 23 3.60 19.79 3.69
N LEU A 24 4.77 19.31 3.26
CA LEU A 24 5.53 19.92 2.18
C LEU A 24 5.15 19.22 0.86
N VAL A 25 4.62 19.95 -0.09
CA VAL A 25 4.12 19.41 -1.36
C VAL A 25 5.06 19.82 -2.49
N ARG A 26 5.52 18.82 -3.26
CA ARG A 26 6.31 19.08 -4.46
C ARG A 26 5.40 19.55 -5.58
N GLY A 27 5.66 20.74 -6.11
CA GLY A 27 4.89 21.39 -7.17
C GLY A 27 4.74 22.89 -6.92
N LYS A 28 4.04 23.55 -7.82
CA LYS A 28 3.72 24.98 -7.75
C LYS A 28 2.20 25.18 -7.66
N VAL A 29 1.78 26.26 -7.02
CA VAL A 29 0.36 26.64 -6.92
C VAL A 29 -0.18 27.24 -8.24
N SER A 30 0.61 27.30 -9.30
CA SER A 30 0.31 28.04 -10.54
C SER A 30 0.06 27.18 -11.80
N ASN A 31 -0.38 25.94 -11.66
CA ASN A 31 -0.74 25.04 -12.79
C ASN A 31 0.34 24.77 -13.86
N ILE A 32 1.57 25.16 -13.65
CA ILE A 32 2.67 24.87 -14.55
C ILE A 32 3.48 23.72 -13.95
N TYR A 33 3.26 22.51 -14.46
CA TYR A 33 4.04 21.35 -14.06
C TYR A 33 5.34 21.30 -14.83
N GLU A 34 6.46 21.31 -14.11
CA GLU A 34 7.80 21.20 -14.69
C GLU A 34 8.34 19.77 -14.61
N SER A 35 7.70 18.90 -13.83
CA SER A 35 8.09 17.50 -13.72
C SER A 35 6.91 16.57 -13.45
N ALA A 36 7.06 15.29 -13.82
CA ALA A 36 6.05 14.25 -13.58
C ALA A 36 5.76 13.98 -12.10
N CYS A 37 6.67 14.40 -11.19
CA CYS A 37 6.49 14.19 -9.75
C CYS A 37 5.79 15.35 -9.03
N GLU A 38 5.37 16.38 -9.74
CA GLU A 38 4.67 17.52 -9.14
C GLU A 38 3.17 17.25 -8.99
N ILE A 39 2.58 17.85 -7.99
CA ILE A 39 1.14 17.77 -7.71
C ILE A 39 0.63 19.09 -7.15
N GLU A 40 -0.58 19.48 -7.56
CA GLU A 40 -1.35 20.55 -6.95
C GLU A 40 -2.48 19.94 -6.12
N LEU A 41 -2.58 20.36 -4.86
CA LEU A 41 -3.67 19.97 -3.98
C LEU A 41 -4.77 21.02 -4.03
N LYS A 42 -6.01 20.59 -4.18
CA LYS A 42 -7.18 21.46 -4.16
C LYS A 42 -7.65 21.68 -2.71
N VAL A 43 -8.05 22.92 -2.41
CA VAL A 43 -8.66 23.23 -1.12
C VAL A 43 -9.91 22.36 -0.88
N GLY A 44 -9.97 21.74 0.30
CA GLY A 44 -11.07 20.85 0.65
C GLY A 44 -10.98 19.44 0.08
N GLN A 45 -9.96 19.11 -0.70
CA GLN A 45 -9.72 17.75 -1.18
C GLN A 45 -9.50 16.81 0.01
N LYS A 46 -10.12 15.64 -0.05
CA LYS A 46 -10.01 14.61 0.98
C LYS A 46 -9.36 13.36 0.40
N MET A 47 -8.33 12.86 1.06
CA MET A 47 -7.61 11.68 0.60
C MET A 47 -7.03 10.88 1.76
N LEU A 48 -6.84 9.60 1.54
CA LEU A 48 -5.94 8.77 2.33
C LEU A 48 -4.54 8.92 1.75
N VAL A 49 -3.56 9.24 2.59
CA VAL A 49 -2.18 9.49 2.15
C VAL A 49 -1.22 8.70 3.02
N TYR A 50 -0.20 8.14 2.39
CA TYR A 50 0.89 7.44 3.05
C TYR A 50 2.15 8.30 2.98
N LEU A 51 2.40 9.09 4.03
CA LEU A 51 3.55 9.97 4.10
C LEU A 51 4.73 9.27 4.74
N ASP A 52 5.90 9.46 4.15
CA ASP A 52 7.15 9.00 4.74
C ASP A 52 7.64 10.00 5.80
N THR A 53 7.95 9.48 6.98
CA THR A 53 8.50 10.30 8.07
C THR A 53 9.94 10.74 7.83
N GLU A 54 10.71 9.99 7.06
CA GLU A 54 12.11 10.32 6.73
C GLU A 54 12.19 11.49 5.74
N SER A 55 11.19 11.69 4.91
CA SER A 55 11.08 12.81 3.96
C SER A 55 10.43 14.07 4.52
N ASN A 56 10.44 14.26 5.85
CA ASN A 56 9.77 15.39 6.52
C ASN A 56 8.29 15.54 6.13
N PHE A 57 7.58 14.41 5.94
CA PHE A 57 6.19 14.39 5.48
C PHE A 57 5.99 15.05 4.11
N GLY A 58 6.97 14.90 3.24
CA GLY A 58 6.89 15.36 1.86
C GLY A 58 5.84 14.58 1.06
N MET A 59 5.12 15.30 0.17
CA MET A 59 4.12 14.73 -0.74
C MET A 59 4.43 15.12 -2.17
N SER A 60 4.26 14.17 -3.08
CA SER A 60 4.41 14.36 -4.54
C SER A 60 3.31 13.61 -5.29
N SER A 61 3.30 13.69 -6.61
CA SER A 61 2.42 12.84 -7.43
C SER A 61 2.72 11.35 -7.23
N CYS A 62 3.98 11.00 -6.93
CA CYS A 62 4.44 9.62 -6.68
C CYS A 62 4.14 9.13 -5.25
N THR A 63 3.71 9.99 -4.34
CA THR A 63 3.31 9.59 -2.98
C THR A 63 2.05 8.74 -3.06
N PRO A 64 2.02 7.53 -2.47
CA PRO A 64 0.82 6.71 -2.45
C PRO A 64 -0.33 7.43 -1.77
N LYS A 65 -1.43 7.52 -2.47
CA LYS A 65 -2.64 8.23 -2.02
C LYS A 65 -3.88 7.72 -2.72
N THR A 66 -5.00 7.79 -2.04
CA THR A 66 -6.30 7.42 -2.59
C THR A 66 -7.32 8.51 -2.26
N ASP A 67 -8.00 9.06 -3.28
CA ASP A 67 -9.08 10.02 -3.07
C ASP A 67 -10.24 9.36 -2.32
N LEU A 68 -10.84 10.08 -1.35
CA LEU A 68 -11.94 9.52 -0.56
C LEU A 68 -13.22 9.29 -1.39
N ASN A 69 -13.31 9.84 -2.59
CA ASN A 69 -14.38 9.54 -3.54
C ASN A 69 -14.10 8.29 -4.39
N ASN A 70 -12.91 7.70 -4.28
CA ASN A 70 -12.58 6.46 -4.96
C ASN A 70 -13.37 5.30 -4.29
N GLU A 71 -14.02 4.48 -5.10
CA GLU A 71 -14.83 3.35 -4.61
C GLU A 71 -14.03 2.31 -3.81
N ASN A 72 -12.74 2.16 -4.12
CA ASN A 72 -11.86 1.21 -3.44
C ASN A 72 -11.38 1.70 -2.07
N ILE A 73 -11.60 2.97 -1.72
CA ILE A 73 -11.16 3.55 -0.45
C ILE A 73 -11.71 2.81 0.77
N ASN A 74 -12.95 2.33 0.68
CA ASN A 74 -13.58 1.62 1.79
C ASN A 74 -12.89 0.28 2.08
N LEU A 75 -12.42 -0.40 1.05
CA LEU A 75 -11.68 -1.64 1.20
C LEU A 75 -10.32 -1.41 1.84
N GLU A 76 -9.61 -0.40 1.37
CA GLU A 76 -8.30 -0.01 1.91
C GLU A 76 -8.41 0.42 3.38
N ARG A 77 -9.43 1.21 3.72
CA ARG A 77 -9.70 1.61 5.11
C ARG A 77 -10.03 0.42 6.02
N LYS A 78 -10.83 -0.55 5.55
CA LYS A 78 -11.12 -1.78 6.30
C LYS A 78 -9.85 -2.58 6.59
N ALA A 79 -8.96 -2.71 5.60
CA ALA A 79 -7.69 -3.39 5.80
C ALA A 79 -6.79 -2.66 6.82
N LEU A 80 -6.70 -1.33 6.76
CA LEU A 80 -5.97 -0.54 7.76
C LEU A 80 -6.55 -0.69 9.17
N GLU A 81 -7.87 -0.67 9.31
CA GLU A 81 -8.55 -0.87 10.58
C GLU A 81 -8.30 -2.28 11.14
N PHE A 82 -8.32 -3.28 10.27
CA PHE A 82 -7.97 -4.65 10.63
C PHE A 82 -6.54 -4.75 11.17
N LEU A 83 -5.56 -4.16 10.47
CA LEU A 83 -4.16 -4.17 10.90
C LEU A 83 -3.97 -3.52 12.28
N ILE A 84 -4.66 -2.40 12.52
CA ILE A 84 -4.63 -1.71 13.82
C ILE A 84 -5.25 -2.57 14.92
N ALA A 85 -6.44 -3.13 14.67
CA ALA A 85 -7.16 -3.97 15.65
C ALA A 85 -6.34 -5.19 16.06
N HIS A 86 -5.60 -5.77 15.13
CA HIS A 86 -4.73 -6.93 15.38
C HIS A 86 -3.31 -6.54 15.83
N LYS A 87 -3.04 -5.24 16.09
CA LYS A 87 -1.73 -4.73 16.53
C LYS A 87 -0.58 -5.16 15.61
N ILE A 88 -0.87 -5.29 14.32
CA ILE A 88 0.13 -5.67 13.32
C ILE A 88 1.02 -4.47 13.07
N LYS A 89 2.25 -4.57 13.54
CA LYS A 89 3.28 -3.56 13.29
C LYS A 89 3.89 -3.81 11.92
N LYS A 90 3.81 -2.81 11.06
CA LYS A 90 4.47 -2.84 9.78
C LYS A 90 5.90 -2.35 9.91
N THR A 91 6.83 -3.01 9.23
CA THR A 91 8.24 -2.65 9.27
C THR A 91 8.64 -1.71 8.13
N ASN A 92 8.28 -1.98 6.89
CA ASN A 92 8.74 -1.18 5.73
C ASN A 92 7.75 -1.23 4.55
N VAL A 93 8.00 -0.45 3.50
CA VAL A 93 7.29 -0.49 2.22
C VAL A 93 7.92 -1.56 1.34
N PHE A 94 7.10 -2.43 0.76
CA PHE A 94 7.60 -3.52 -0.05
C PHE A 94 6.94 -3.53 -1.41
N TYR A 95 7.77 -3.70 -2.40
CA TYR A 95 7.37 -3.99 -3.76
C TYR A 95 7.76 -5.44 -4.06
N PHE A 96 6.94 -6.13 -4.81
CA PHE A 96 7.32 -7.43 -5.33
C PHE A 96 7.29 -7.38 -6.86
N SER A 97 8.15 -8.16 -7.48
CA SER A 97 8.19 -8.27 -8.93
C SER A 97 7.34 -9.47 -9.37
N GLY A 98 6.55 -9.28 -10.38
CA GLY A 98 5.83 -10.34 -11.07
C GLY A 98 4.34 -10.05 -11.26
N ASP A 99 3.84 -10.39 -12.42
CA ASP A 99 2.43 -10.25 -12.79
C ASP A 99 1.66 -11.56 -12.52
N TYR A 100 1.85 -12.10 -11.31
CA TYR A 100 1.34 -13.44 -10.98
C TYR A 100 -0.13 -13.45 -10.59
N PHE A 101 -0.69 -12.28 -10.29
CA PHE A 101 -2.05 -12.22 -9.76
C PHE A 101 -3.13 -12.18 -10.84
N ASN A 102 -2.77 -11.92 -12.08
CA ASN A 102 -3.69 -12.00 -13.22
C ASN A 102 -4.29 -13.39 -13.44
N LYS A 103 -3.66 -14.43 -12.89
CA LYS A 103 -4.19 -15.80 -12.95
C LYS A 103 -5.30 -16.07 -11.95
N PHE A 104 -5.50 -15.21 -10.96
CA PHE A 104 -6.53 -15.35 -9.94
C PHE A 104 -7.78 -14.54 -10.30
N LYS A 105 -8.32 -14.80 -11.49
CA LYS A 105 -9.57 -14.22 -11.95
C LYS A 105 -10.77 -15.09 -11.55
N ASN A 106 -11.93 -14.46 -11.45
CA ASN A 106 -13.23 -15.14 -11.24
C ASN A 106 -13.24 -16.05 -9.99
N ILE A 107 -12.60 -15.60 -8.90
CA ILE A 107 -12.66 -16.33 -7.64
C ILE A 107 -13.84 -15.86 -6.79
N THR A 108 -14.48 -16.80 -6.11
CA THR A 108 -15.48 -16.47 -5.10
C THR A 108 -14.79 -16.31 -3.75
N THR A 109 -14.93 -15.16 -3.11
CA THR A 109 -14.31 -14.83 -1.82
C THR A 109 -15.34 -14.43 -0.79
N GLN A 110 -15.11 -14.77 0.49
CA GLN A 110 -15.88 -14.23 1.61
C GLN A 110 -15.25 -12.94 2.14
N ASN A 111 -13.92 -12.87 2.14
CA ASN A 111 -13.17 -11.69 2.53
C ASN A 111 -12.64 -10.97 1.30
N ASN A 112 -12.81 -9.66 1.24
CA ASN A 112 -12.32 -8.84 0.13
C ASN A 112 -10.82 -8.52 0.23
N PHE A 113 -10.14 -8.93 1.29
CA PHE A 113 -8.70 -8.81 1.43
C PHE A 113 -8.13 -9.96 2.25
N ALA A 114 -6.87 -10.26 2.00
CA ALA A 114 -6.08 -11.23 2.75
C ALA A 114 -4.86 -10.54 3.36
N VAL A 115 -4.39 -11.07 4.50
CA VAL A 115 -3.22 -10.54 5.23
C VAL A 115 -2.30 -11.71 5.57
N TYR A 116 -1.09 -11.64 5.09
CA TYR A 116 -0.05 -12.63 5.32
C TYR A 116 1.15 -11.99 6.00
N LYS A 117 1.67 -12.67 7.00
CA LYS A 117 2.95 -12.38 7.61
C LYS A 117 3.99 -13.29 6.98
N ILE A 118 5.00 -12.73 6.36
CA ILE A 118 5.97 -13.46 5.56
C ILE A 118 7.36 -13.25 6.14
N LYS A 119 8.06 -14.32 6.42
CA LYS A 119 9.49 -14.29 6.69
C LYS A 119 10.21 -14.47 5.36
N VAL A 120 11.03 -13.49 4.98
CA VAL A 120 11.78 -13.48 3.72
C VAL A 120 13.18 -14.06 3.96
N ASP A 121 13.63 -14.92 3.07
CA ASP A 121 14.95 -15.55 3.12
C ASP A 121 16.06 -14.66 2.51
N ALA A 122 17.29 -15.19 2.50
CA ALA A 122 18.46 -14.51 1.90
C ALA A 122 18.37 -14.36 0.37
N LYS A 123 17.42 -15.01 -0.30
CA LYS A 123 17.17 -14.94 -1.75
C LYS A 123 15.93 -14.12 -2.08
N SER A 124 15.43 -13.34 -1.11
CA SER A 124 14.24 -12.51 -1.28
C SER A 124 12.96 -13.30 -1.59
N LYS A 125 12.90 -14.55 -1.15
CA LYS A 125 11.76 -15.45 -1.28
C LYS A 125 11.07 -15.67 0.05
N ALA A 126 9.83 -16.13 0.04
CA ALA A 126 9.14 -16.50 1.26
C ALA A 126 9.74 -17.78 1.86
N GLU A 127 10.43 -17.66 2.99
CA GLU A 127 10.88 -18.79 3.80
C GLU A 127 9.67 -19.45 4.49
N SER A 128 8.84 -18.65 5.12
CA SER A 128 7.59 -19.07 5.75
C SER A 128 6.48 -18.03 5.61
N ILE A 129 5.24 -18.51 5.63
CA ILE A 129 4.04 -17.68 5.55
C ILE A 129 3.14 -18.06 6.72
N THR A 130 2.74 -17.04 7.51
CA THR A 130 1.69 -17.17 8.51
C THR A 130 0.45 -16.44 7.97
N VAL A 131 -0.64 -17.17 7.83
CA VAL A 131 -1.92 -16.60 7.43
C VAL A 131 -2.54 -15.89 8.62
N ILE A 132 -2.76 -14.59 8.53
CA ILE A 132 -3.49 -13.81 9.54
C ILE A 132 -4.97 -13.73 9.13
N GLN A 133 -5.23 -13.48 7.85
CA GLN A 133 -6.54 -13.56 7.22
C GLN A 133 -6.35 -14.00 5.77
N ASN A 134 -7.12 -14.98 5.31
CA ASN A 134 -7.19 -15.35 3.89
C ASN A 134 -8.49 -14.83 3.26
N PHE A 135 -8.65 -15.03 1.95
CA PHE A 135 -9.87 -14.65 1.24
C PHE A 135 -11.05 -15.56 1.58
N VAL A 136 -10.81 -16.74 2.13
CA VAL A 136 -11.80 -17.81 2.26
C VAL A 136 -12.40 -18.12 0.89
N SER A 137 -11.53 -18.50 -0.02
CA SER A 137 -11.85 -18.79 -1.41
C SER A 137 -11.45 -20.20 -1.82
N ASN A 138 -11.95 -20.64 -2.96
CA ASN A 138 -11.57 -21.91 -3.57
C ASN A 138 -10.14 -21.90 -4.14
N LYS A 139 -9.43 -20.76 -4.07
CA LYS A 139 -8.07 -20.56 -4.61
C LYS A 139 -7.04 -20.19 -3.55
N ASP A 140 -7.38 -20.21 -2.26
CA ASP A 140 -6.48 -19.78 -1.19
C ASP A 140 -5.16 -20.56 -1.20
N GLU A 141 -5.19 -21.89 -1.43
CA GLU A 141 -3.98 -22.71 -1.50
C GLU A 141 -3.09 -22.34 -2.70
N GLU A 142 -3.71 -22.08 -3.86
CA GLU A 142 -2.97 -21.69 -5.06
C GLU A 142 -2.36 -20.28 -4.91
N ILE A 143 -3.08 -19.36 -4.25
CA ILE A 143 -2.57 -18.04 -3.90
C ILE A 143 -1.34 -18.17 -2.97
N LEU A 144 -1.45 -18.95 -1.90
CA LEU A 144 -0.35 -19.18 -0.98
C LEU A 144 0.85 -19.85 -1.64
N PHE A 145 0.61 -20.83 -2.52
CA PHE A 145 1.68 -21.44 -3.31
C PHE A 145 2.41 -20.40 -4.18
N THR A 146 1.65 -19.52 -4.84
CA THR A 146 2.22 -18.44 -5.66
C THR A 146 3.05 -17.47 -4.81
N VAL A 147 2.51 -17.02 -3.68
CA VAL A 147 3.25 -16.15 -2.75
C VAL A 147 4.55 -16.81 -2.30
N LYS A 148 4.53 -18.12 -2.02
CA LYS A 148 5.70 -18.83 -1.52
C LYS A 148 6.76 -19.13 -2.59
N LYS A 149 6.33 -19.46 -3.79
CA LYS A 149 7.24 -20.00 -4.82
C LYS A 149 7.63 -18.98 -5.88
N GLU A 150 6.71 -18.11 -6.25
CA GLU A 150 6.88 -17.27 -7.42
C GLU A 150 7.30 -15.84 -7.06
N LEU A 151 6.83 -15.27 -5.93
CA LEU A 151 7.14 -13.91 -5.60
C LEU A 151 8.60 -13.69 -5.18
N VAL A 152 9.13 -12.54 -5.57
CA VAL A 152 10.40 -11.99 -5.07
C VAL A 152 10.08 -10.68 -4.36
N PHE A 153 10.55 -10.54 -3.14
CA PHE A 153 10.26 -9.35 -2.33
C PHE A 153 11.37 -8.32 -2.48
N LEU A 154 10.98 -7.12 -2.88
CA LEU A 154 11.90 -6.01 -3.14
C LEU A 154 11.54 -4.83 -2.23
N LYS A 155 12.57 -4.07 -1.85
CA LYS A 155 12.46 -2.76 -1.25
C LYS A 155 12.81 -1.74 -2.32
N ASN A 156 11.93 -0.79 -2.62
CA ASN A 156 12.19 0.30 -3.58
C ASN A 156 12.58 -0.17 -4.99
N PHE A 157 11.82 -1.05 -5.64
CA PHE A 157 12.04 -1.54 -7.02
C PHE A 157 13.42 -2.14 -7.34
N MET A 158 14.46 -1.80 -6.57
CA MET A 158 15.85 -2.18 -6.86
C MET A 158 16.55 -2.94 -5.73
N THR A 159 16.01 -2.87 -4.52
CA THR A 159 16.67 -3.47 -3.36
C THR A 159 15.91 -4.70 -2.92
N GLU A 160 16.59 -5.85 -2.93
CA GLU A 160 16.04 -7.09 -2.40
C GLU A 160 15.89 -7.03 -0.88
N ILE A 161 14.77 -7.57 -0.38
CA ILE A 161 14.55 -7.79 1.05
C ILE A 161 15.18 -9.12 1.43
N LYS A 162 15.97 -9.14 2.48
CA LYS A 162 16.65 -10.35 2.94
C LYS A 162 16.54 -10.48 4.45
N ASN A 163 16.17 -11.69 4.91
CA ASN A 163 16.10 -12.04 6.32
C ASN A 163 15.20 -11.10 7.16
N GLU A 164 14.13 -10.58 6.57
CA GLU A 164 13.19 -9.69 7.23
C GLU A 164 11.79 -10.31 7.31
N GLU A 165 10.99 -9.81 8.22
CA GLU A 165 9.58 -10.13 8.34
C GLU A 165 8.73 -8.99 7.76
N ILE A 166 7.80 -9.34 6.89
CA ILE A 166 6.94 -8.39 6.18
C ILE A 166 5.46 -8.74 6.35
N ILE A 167 4.61 -7.75 6.15
CA ILE A 167 3.16 -7.92 6.03
C ILE A 167 2.75 -7.68 4.59
N LEU A 168 2.23 -8.71 3.95
CA LEU A 168 1.63 -8.60 2.62
C LEU A 168 0.12 -8.49 2.77
N VAL A 169 -0.46 -7.44 2.20
CA VAL A 169 -1.91 -7.28 2.07
C VAL A 169 -2.29 -7.42 0.61
N MET A 170 -3.23 -8.30 0.35
CA MET A 170 -3.77 -8.53 -1.00
C MET A 170 -5.25 -8.21 -0.99
N PHE A 171 -5.74 -7.62 -2.08
CA PHE A 171 -7.15 -7.25 -2.24
C PHE A 171 -7.77 -8.02 -3.40
N TYR A 172 -9.02 -8.42 -3.23
CA TYR A 172 -9.85 -8.86 -4.33
C TYR A 172 -10.68 -7.68 -4.84
N ASN A 173 -10.52 -7.38 -6.12
CA ASN A 173 -11.34 -6.36 -6.77
C ASN A 173 -12.52 -7.04 -7.48
N PRO A 174 -13.74 -6.92 -6.97
CA PRO A 174 -14.90 -7.59 -7.57
C PRO A 174 -15.29 -7.05 -8.95
N LYS A 175 -14.82 -5.84 -9.35
CA LYS A 175 -15.12 -5.26 -10.65
C LYS A 175 -14.22 -5.80 -11.76
N SER A 176 -12.94 -5.95 -11.50
CA SER A 176 -12.01 -6.59 -12.42
C SER A 176 -11.95 -8.10 -12.21
N GLU A 177 -12.60 -8.59 -11.14
CA GLU A 177 -12.56 -10.00 -10.72
C GLU A 177 -11.14 -10.54 -10.52
N GLU A 178 -10.24 -9.67 -10.06
CA GLU A 178 -8.81 -9.96 -9.95
C GLU A 178 -8.33 -9.81 -8.50
N VAL A 179 -7.35 -10.63 -8.14
CA VAL A 179 -6.57 -10.39 -6.93
C VAL A 179 -5.48 -9.38 -7.26
N ILE A 180 -5.49 -8.29 -6.54
CA ILE A 180 -4.47 -7.26 -6.63
C ILE A 180 -3.75 -7.12 -5.29
N SER A 181 -2.48 -6.84 -5.34
CA SER A 181 -1.76 -6.43 -4.14
C SER A 181 -1.64 -4.92 -4.14
N ASN A 182 -2.11 -4.30 -3.10
CA ASN A 182 -1.86 -2.89 -2.84
C ASN A 182 -0.95 -2.76 -1.63
N PHE A 183 -0.16 -1.68 -1.66
CA PHE A 183 0.75 -1.37 -0.57
C PHE A 183 -0.03 -0.60 0.48
N ILE A 184 -0.25 -1.22 1.62
CA ILE A 184 -0.56 -0.50 2.84
C ILE A 184 0.77 -0.18 3.49
N GLN A 185 1.19 1.05 3.36
CA GLN A 185 2.43 1.55 3.94
C GLN A 185 2.31 1.81 5.43
#